data_280a95a357f9ad10df00642dd7ef4e5d
#
_entry.id   280a95a357f9ad10df00642dd7ef4e5d
#
_cell.length_a   1.000
_cell.length_b   1.000
_cell.length_c   1.000
_cell.angle_alpha   90.00
_cell.angle_beta   90.00
_cell.angle_gamma   90.00
#
_symmetry.space_group_name_H-M   'P 1'
#
loop_
_entity.id
_entity.type
_entity.pdbx_description
1 polymer ?
#
loop_
_entity_poly.entity_id
_entity_poly.type
_entity_poly.pdbx_seq_one_letter_code
_entity_poly.pdbx_strand_id
1 'polypeptide(L)'
;VQAQVLNLLKSRKEEGNALVLVSHDLAVVASVCDRILVMKNGELVEEGSSEQILHHPQQEYTKLLLAAVPSARSRGRRLSSIKHETLPQKTIDYDRNLLHAEHVGKTYHSHHGGTVTAVQDAGVDLYRGETLGIVGESGSGKSTLAKILAGLVEPNEGTVTLEGEAWSPIPERRRRSRRQKIQVVSQDPISSFDPRYSVSKIIAEPLKVQKKYTKDEIRRKVDESLDLVQLPREYADYSPNRLSGGQRQRVAIARALAVNPAVLVADEAVSALDVSIQAQILDLLADIQAKTQVGIVFISHDLGVVHHIADQVIVMKDGRIVESGDPDQVFNKPSHPYTKRLIAALPTIPVEGRMPR
;
A
#
# COMPACT_ATOMS: atom_id res chain seq x y z
N VAL A 1 -4.94 12.92 -14.91
CA VAL A 1 -6.41 12.76 -14.84
C VAL A 1 -6.97 13.49 -13.61
N GLN A 2 -6.53 13.20 -12.36
CA GLN A 2 -7.11 13.82 -11.14
C GLN A 2 -7.04 15.36 -11.19
N ALA A 3 -5.87 15.94 -11.50
CA ALA A 3 -5.70 17.38 -11.62
C ALA A 3 -6.61 18.00 -12.71
N GLN A 4 -6.84 17.30 -13.82
CA GLN A 4 -7.74 17.77 -14.88
C GLN A 4 -9.20 17.81 -14.41
N VAL A 5 -9.64 16.79 -13.67
CA VAL A 5 -10.98 16.74 -13.07
C VAL A 5 -11.16 17.88 -12.05
N LEU A 6 -10.17 18.09 -11.18
CA LEU A 6 -10.20 19.18 -10.19
C LEU A 6 -10.25 20.56 -10.85
N ASN A 7 -9.48 20.78 -11.92
CA ASN A 7 -9.54 22.02 -12.67
C ASN A 7 -10.92 22.24 -13.33
N LEU A 8 -11.53 21.18 -13.88
CA LEU A 8 -12.87 21.24 -14.42
C LEU A 8 -13.92 21.61 -13.35
N LEU A 9 -13.82 20.98 -12.15
CA LEU A 9 -14.72 21.30 -11.05
C LEU A 9 -14.57 22.76 -10.58
N LYS A 10 -13.33 23.28 -10.52
CA LYS A 10 -13.07 24.71 -10.22
C LYS A 10 -13.68 25.62 -11.27
N SER A 11 -13.49 25.33 -12.56
CA SER A 11 -14.10 26.12 -13.65
C SER A 11 -15.63 26.16 -13.54
N ARG A 12 -16.27 25.01 -13.25
CA ARG A 12 -17.72 24.97 -13.07
C ARG A 12 -18.20 25.78 -11.86
N LYS A 13 -17.41 25.81 -10.79
CA LYS A 13 -17.69 26.65 -9.62
C LYS A 13 -17.57 28.14 -9.95
N GLU A 14 -16.56 28.56 -10.73
CA GLU A 14 -16.37 29.93 -11.20
C GLU A 14 -17.51 30.39 -12.12
N GLU A 15 -18.15 29.47 -12.83
CA GLU A 15 -19.36 29.73 -13.65
C GLU A 15 -20.63 29.91 -12.76
N GLY A 16 -20.53 29.88 -11.43
CA GLY A 16 -21.63 30.10 -10.49
C GLY A 16 -22.39 28.83 -10.09
N ASN A 17 -21.89 27.64 -10.44
CA ASN A 17 -22.53 26.39 -10.01
C ASN A 17 -22.21 26.08 -8.56
N ALA A 18 -23.21 25.64 -7.79
CA ALA A 18 -23.02 25.06 -6.48
C ALA A 18 -22.48 23.62 -6.60
N LEU A 19 -21.44 23.29 -5.84
CA LEU A 19 -20.79 21.98 -5.85
C LEU A 19 -20.85 21.32 -4.48
N VAL A 20 -21.33 20.08 -4.42
CA VAL A 20 -21.19 19.21 -3.25
C VAL A 20 -20.23 18.08 -3.62
N LEU A 21 -19.11 18.01 -2.92
CA LEU A 21 -18.08 16.99 -3.14
C LEU A 21 -18.00 16.09 -1.90
N VAL A 22 -18.15 14.77 -2.10
CA VAL A 22 -17.92 13.76 -1.06
C VAL A 22 -16.62 13.05 -1.36
N SER A 23 -15.66 13.16 -0.45
CA SER A 23 -14.35 12.54 -0.60
C SER A 23 -13.74 12.23 0.77
N HIS A 24 -12.92 11.20 0.84
CA HIS A 24 -12.05 10.94 1.98
C HIS A 24 -10.64 11.56 1.77
N ASP A 25 -10.35 12.07 0.57
CA ASP A 25 -9.08 12.76 0.27
C ASP A 25 -9.19 14.23 0.69
N LEU A 26 -8.59 14.56 1.85
CA LEU A 26 -8.61 15.90 2.42
C LEU A 26 -7.87 16.92 1.54
N ALA A 27 -6.85 16.50 0.77
CA ALA A 27 -6.13 17.39 -0.13
C ALA A 27 -7.01 17.78 -1.33
N VAL A 28 -7.81 16.85 -1.84
CA VAL A 28 -8.82 17.11 -2.86
C VAL A 28 -9.87 18.09 -2.35
N VAL A 29 -10.44 17.82 -1.17
CA VAL A 29 -11.45 18.70 -0.53
C VAL A 29 -10.87 20.10 -0.31
N ALA A 30 -9.66 20.20 0.25
CA ALA A 30 -8.94 21.45 0.48
C ALA A 30 -8.75 22.28 -0.80
N SER A 31 -8.56 21.63 -1.94
CA SER A 31 -8.27 22.30 -3.20
C SER A 31 -9.48 22.92 -3.91
N VAL A 32 -10.71 22.49 -3.56
CA VAL A 32 -11.95 22.84 -4.31
C VAL A 32 -13.03 23.45 -3.44
N CYS A 33 -13.13 23.02 -2.15
CA CYS A 33 -14.25 23.37 -1.29
C CYS A 33 -14.00 24.63 -0.47
N ASP A 34 -15.01 25.50 -0.32
CA ASP A 34 -14.95 26.68 0.55
C ASP A 34 -15.31 26.32 2.00
N ARG A 35 -16.22 25.35 2.15
CA ARG A 35 -16.76 24.88 3.42
C ARG A 35 -16.64 23.37 3.48
N ILE A 36 -16.26 22.85 4.65
CA ILE A 36 -16.05 21.42 4.90
C ILE A 36 -17.00 20.98 6.00
N LEU A 37 -17.67 19.86 5.79
CA LEU A 37 -18.44 19.12 6.78
C LEU A 37 -17.71 17.80 7.07
N VAL A 38 -17.31 17.59 8.31
CA VAL A 38 -16.67 16.34 8.76
C VAL A 38 -17.74 15.44 9.35
N MET A 39 -17.89 14.26 8.79
CA MET A 39 -18.89 13.28 9.22
C MET A 39 -18.24 12.03 9.80
N LYS A 40 -18.87 11.43 10.81
CA LYS A 40 -18.49 10.15 11.41
C LYS A 40 -19.73 9.36 11.79
N ASN A 41 -19.82 8.10 11.37
CA ASN A 41 -20.94 7.21 11.67
C ASN A 41 -22.33 7.80 11.35
N GLY A 42 -22.43 8.59 10.29
CA GLY A 42 -23.68 9.25 9.88
C GLY A 42 -23.99 10.57 10.60
N GLU A 43 -23.17 10.99 11.55
CA GLU A 43 -23.34 12.23 12.31
C GLU A 43 -22.36 13.31 11.84
N LEU A 44 -22.80 14.58 11.87
CA LEU A 44 -21.97 15.74 11.64
C LEU A 44 -21.11 16.00 12.89
N VAL A 45 -19.79 15.90 12.76
CA VAL A 45 -18.83 16.09 13.85
C VAL A 45 -18.34 17.53 13.92
N GLU A 46 -18.01 18.11 12.78
CA GLU A 46 -17.49 19.48 12.70
C GLU A 46 -17.85 20.10 11.36
N GLU A 47 -18.08 21.42 11.36
CA GLU A 47 -18.35 22.21 10.16
C GLU A 47 -17.64 23.56 10.26
N GLY A 48 -17.08 24.00 9.13
CA GLY A 48 -16.41 25.30 9.08
C GLY A 48 -15.90 25.63 7.69
N SER A 49 -15.24 26.78 7.55
CA SER A 49 -14.49 27.10 6.35
C SER A 49 -13.35 26.10 6.14
N SER A 50 -12.91 25.91 4.90
CA SER A 50 -11.78 25.03 4.61
C SER A 50 -10.55 25.40 5.43
N GLU A 51 -10.26 26.69 5.59
CA GLU A 51 -9.15 27.19 6.41
C GLU A 51 -9.30 26.78 7.88
N GLN A 52 -10.48 26.98 8.47
CA GLN A 52 -10.75 26.62 9.85
C GLN A 52 -10.58 25.12 10.11
N ILE A 53 -11.19 24.27 9.27
CA ILE A 53 -11.16 22.82 9.45
C ILE A 53 -9.75 22.26 9.24
N LEU A 54 -9.00 22.80 8.28
CA LEU A 54 -7.67 22.27 7.93
C LEU A 54 -6.56 22.75 8.87
N HIS A 55 -6.67 24.00 9.39
CA HIS A 55 -5.59 24.60 10.17
C HIS A 55 -5.94 24.77 11.65
N HIS A 56 -7.22 24.92 12.00
CA HIS A 56 -7.68 25.16 13.36
C HIS A 56 -8.83 24.22 13.79
N PRO A 57 -8.72 22.89 13.55
CA PRO A 57 -9.76 21.93 13.89
C PRO A 57 -10.01 21.93 15.40
N GLN A 58 -11.27 21.93 15.80
CA GLN A 58 -11.67 21.91 17.20
C GLN A 58 -11.89 20.47 17.68
N GLN A 59 -12.52 19.65 16.83
CA GLN A 59 -12.91 18.29 17.19
C GLN A 59 -11.71 17.32 17.09
N GLU A 60 -11.61 16.44 18.07
CA GLU A 60 -10.53 15.45 18.14
C GLU A 60 -10.51 14.53 16.93
N TYR A 61 -11.70 14.15 16.43
CA TYR A 61 -11.81 13.32 15.25
C TYR A 61 -11.25 14.01 13.99
N THR A 62 -11.52 15.31 13.82
CA THR A 62 -10.96 16.10 12.70
C THR A 62 -9.43 16.17 12.80
N LYS A 63 -8.90 16.36 14.01
CA LYS A 63 -7.44 16.34 14.25
C LYS A 63 -6.83 14.99 13.90
N LEU A 64 -7.50 13.88 14.24
CA LEU A 64 -7.07 12.53 13.85
C LEU A 64 -7.08 12.32 12.34
N LEU A 65 -8.12 12.79 11.65
CA LEU A 65 -8.19 12.70 10.19
C LEU A 65 -7.04 13.47 9.51
N LEU A 66 -6.74 14.66 9.99
CA LEU A 66 -5.64 15.48 9.47
C LEU A 66 -4.27 14.86 9.77
N ALA A 67 -4.08 14.33 10.98
CA ALA A 67 -2.87 13.62 11.36
C ALA A 67 -2.64 12.34 10.53
N ALA A 68 -3.72 11.71 10.08
CA ALA A 68 -3.67 10.49 9.27
C ALA A 68 -3.21 10.71 7.81
N VAL A 69 -3.18 11.98 7.35
CA VAL A 69 -2.70 12.29 6.00
C VAL A 69 -1.17 12.23 5.95
N PRO A 70 -0.59 11.35 5.11
CA PRO A 70 0.86 11.29 4.97
C PRO A 70 1.43 12.59 4.43
N SER A 71 2.50 13.07 5.05
CA SER A 71 3.21 14.29 4.66
C SER A 71 4.72 14.08 4.75
N ALA A 72 5.51 15.00 4.20
CA ALA A 72 6.95 14.97 4.32
C ALA A 72 7.45 14.98 5.79
N ARG A 73 6.62 15.44 6.74
CA ARG A 73 6.94 15.49 8.18
C ARG A 73 6.48 14.26 8.95
N SER A 74 5.66 13.40 8.34
CA SER A 74 5.10 12.22 9.03
C SER A 74 6.01 11.00 8.97
N ARG A 75 7.06 10.99 8.14
CA ARG A 75 7.99 9.86 8.01
C ARG A 75 8.62 9.52 9.37
N GLY A 76 8.58 8.23 9.74
CA GLY A 76 9.06 7.73 11.03
C GLY A 76 8.13 8.01 12.22
N ARG A 77 6.95 8.55 11.99
CA ARG A 77 5.95 8.84 13.03
C ARG A 77 4.64 8.12 12.74
N ARG A 78 3.88 7.79 13.80
CA ARG A 78 2.55 7.19 13.65
C ARG A 78 1.57 8.16 13.02
N LEU A 79 0.87 7.69 12.00
CA LEU A 79 -0.22 8.43 11.36
C LEU A 79 -1.53 8.29 12.12
N SER A 80 -1.73 7.21 12.86
CA SER A 80 -2.98 6.96 13.63
C SER A 80 -3.03 7.68 14.97
N SER A 81 -2.07 8.56 15.28
CA SER A 81 -1.97 9.28 16.56
C SER A 81 -1.75 10.76 16.36
N ILE A 82 -2.58 11.58 17.01
CA ILE A 82 -2.41 13.06 17.05
C ILE A 82 -1.06 13.45 17.70
N LYS A 83 -0.55 12.63 18.61
CA LYS A 83 0.71 12.88 19.33
C LYS A 83 1.95 12.61 18.46
N HIS A 84 1.75 12.11 17.24
CA HIS A 84 2.84 11.77 16.31
C HIS A 84 3.96 10.94 16.96
N GLU A 85 3.57 9.92 17.71
CA GLU A 85 4.50 8.98 18.34
C GLU A 85 5.46 8.39 17.31
N THR A 86 6.71 8.15 17.70
CA THR A 86 7.70 7.57 16.81
C THR A 86 7.35 6.12 16.47
N LEU A 87 7.50 5.75 15.21
CA LEU A 87 7.41 4.36 14.78
C LEU A 87 8.57 3.54 15.37
N PRO A 88 8.39 2.23 15.59
CA PRO A 88 9.47 1.39 16.08
C PRO A 88 10.63 1.39 15.08
N GLN A 89 11.85 1.42 15.61
CA GLN A 89 13.04 1.31 14.78
C GLN A 89 13.10 -0.09 14.17
N LYS A 90 13.41 -0.15 12.89
CA LYS A 90 13.69 -1.38 12.15
C LYS A 90 15.15 -1.39 11.70
N THR A 91 15.70 -2.56 11.51
CA THR A 91 17.05 -2.73 10.96
C THR A 91 16.93 -3.33 9.58
N ILE A 92 17.59 -2.71 8.60
CA ILE A 92 17.71 -3.26 7.24
C ILE A 92 19.05 -4.00 7.18
N ASP A 93 18.98 -5.26 6.79
CA ASP A 93 20.15 -6.12 6.62
C ASP A 93 20.53 -6.17 5.12
N TYR A 94 21.42 -5.27 4.71
CA TYR A 94 21.90 -5.17 3.33
C TYR A 94 22.80 -6.34 2.88
N ASP A 95 23.25 -7.19 3.82
CA ASP A 95 23.98 -8.42 3.48
C ASP A 95 23.02 -9.55 3.09
N ARG A 96 21.72 -9.38 3.34
CA ARG A 96 20.66 -10.34 3.03
C ARG A 96 19.71 -9.83 1.98
N ASN A 97 20.10 -10.00 0.70
CA ASN A 97 19.19 -9.79 -0.42
C ASN A 97 18.12 -10.90 -0.41
N LEU A 98 16.86 -10.50 -0.19
CA LEU A 98 15.72 -11.42 -0.18
C LEU A 98 15.19 -11.67 -1.58
N LEU A 99 15.18 -10.63 -2.42
CA LEU A 99 14.62 -10.71 -3.77
C LEU A 99 15.46 -9.85 -4.69
N HIS A 100 15.98 -10.49 -5.74
CA HIS A 100 16.76 -9.84 -6.78
C HIS A 100 16.15 -10.16 -8.14
N ALA A 101 15.83 -9.13 -8.89
CA ALA A 101 15.33 -9.22 -10.26
C ALA A 101 16.27 -8.47 -11.19
N GLU A 102 16.65 -9.14 -12.29
CA GLU A 102 17.60 -8.61 -13.26
C GLU A 102 17.04 -8.69 -14.67
N HIS A 103 17.06 -7.55 -15.37
CA HIS A 103 16.62 -7.40 -16.77
C HIS A 103 15.22 -7.97 -17.05
N VAL A 104 14.29 -7.82 -16.09
CA VAL A 104 12.95 -8.41 -16.19
C VAL A 104 12.13 -7.68 -17.24
N GLY A 105 11.59 -8.47 -18.20
CA GLY A 105 10.69 -8.00 -19.25
C GLY A 105 9.41 -8.83 -19.34
N LYS A 106 8.27 -8.15 -19.64
CA LYS A 106 6.99 -8.82 -19.87
C LYS A 106 6.18 -8.14 -20.97
N THR A 107 5.88 -8.91 -21.99
CA THR A 107 4.98 -8.51 -23.09
C THR A 107 3.76 -9.43 -23.10
N TYR A 108 2.58 -8.85 -23.22
CA TYR A 108 1.32 -9.55 -23.40
C TYR A 108 0.86 -9.43 -24.86
N HIS A 109 0.35 -10.54 -25.39
CA HIS A 109 -0.26 -10.59 -26.71
C HIS A 109 -1.77 -10.51 -26.57
N SER A 110 -2.40 -9.55 -27.24
CA SER A 110 -3.86 -9.44 -27.29
C SER A 110 -4.45 -10.43 -28.31
N HIS A 111 -5.62 -10.96 -28.03
CA HIS A 111 -6.37 -11.80 -28.98
C HIS A 111 -6.72 -11.08 -30.29
N HIS A 112 -6.66 -9.74 -30.33
CA HIS A 112 -6.91 -8.91 -31.52
C HIS A 112 -5.62 -8.50 -32.25
N GLY A 113 -4.50 -9.18 -32.01
CA GLY A 113 -3.26 -8.98 -32.78
C GLY A 113 -2.35 -7.85 -32.31
N GLY A 114 -2.64 -7.19 -31.18
CA GLY A 114 -1.76 -6.20 -30.57
C GLY A 114 -0.81 -6.79 -29.55
N THR A 115 0.34 -6.14 -29.33
CA THR A 115 1.27 -6.45 -28.24
C THR A 115 1.37 -5.27 -27.29
N VAL A 116 1.37 -5.56 -25.97
CA VAL A 116 1.56 -4.56 -24.92
C VAL A 116 2.76 -4.98 -24.08
N THR A 117 3.83 -4.20 -24.12
CA THR A 117 4.97 -4.39 -23.23
C THR A 117 4.67 -3.75 -21.88
N ALA A 118 4.35 -4.58 -20.90
CA ALA A 118 3.95 -4.13 -19.56
C ALA A 118 5.14 -3.86 -18.64
N VAL A 119 6.26 -4.56 -18.83
CA VAL A 119 7.54 -4.35 -18.12
C VAL A 119 8.67 -4.49 -19.11
N GLN A 120 9.64 -3.60 -19.04
CA GLN A 120 10.81 -3.59 -19.91
C GLN A 120 12.07 -3.30 -19.09
N ASP A 121 13.00 -4.25 -19.10
CA ASP A 121 14.35 -4.13 -18.54
C ASP A 121 14.34 -3.64 -17.07
N ALA A 122 13.49 -4.23 -16.22
CA ALA A 122 13.39 -3.85 -14.83
C ALA A 122 14.39 -4.60 -13.95
N GLY A 123 15.19 -3.86 -13.17
CA GLY A 123 16.05 -4.37 -12.11
C GLY A 123 15.49 -3.96 -10.73
N VAL A 124 15.44 -4.91 -9.79
CA VAL A 124 14.87 -4.70 -8.45
C VAL A 124 15.65 -5.48 -7.42
N ASP A 125 16.03 -4.81 -6.33
CA ASP A 125 16.56 -5.43 -5.12
C ASP A 125 15.63 -5.17 -3.94
N LEU A 126 15.48 -6.17 -3.06
CA LEU A 126 14.80 -6.04 -1.79
C LEU A 126 15.60 -6.75 -0.70
N TYR A 127 15.90 -6.04 0.34
CA TYR A 127 16.68 -6.54 1.49
C TYR A 127 15.79 -6.89 2.68
N ARG A 128 16.34 -7.65 3.61
CA ARG A 128 15.62 -8.04 4.82
C ARG A 128 15.31 -6.82 5.70
N GLY A 129 14.04 -6.67 6.10
CA GLY A 129 13.57 -5.51 6.86
C GLY A 129 13.34 -4.24 6.05
N GLU A 130 13.60 -4.29 4.74
CA GLU A 130 13.39 -3.14 3.82
C GLU A 130 11.95 -3.08 3.32
N THR A 131 11.47 -1.87 3.08
CA THR A 131 10.25 -1.59 2.31
C THR A 131 10.63 -0.91 1.00
N LEU A 132 10.39 -1.61 -0.11
CA LEU A 132 10.53 -1.07 -1.46
C LEU A 132 9.18 -0.54 -1.95
N GLY A 133 9.08 0.76 -2.14
CA GLY A 133 7.91 1.41 -2.72
C GLY A 133 7.95 1.40 -4.24
N ILE A 134 6.84 1.05 -4.90
CA ILE A 134 6.71 1.13 -6.35
C ILE A 134 5.56 2.07 -6.69
N VAL A 135 5.86 3.17 -7.39
CA VAL A 135 4.91 4.21 -7.75
C VAL A 135 4.86 4.44 -9.26
N GLY A 136 3.80 5.09 -9.73
CA GLY A 136 3.59 5.45 -11.13
C GLY A 136 2.10 5.49 -11.47
N GLU A 137 1.76 6.04 -12.63
CA GLU A 137 0.36 6.12 -13.10
C GLU A 137 -0.26 4.73 -13.32
N SER A 138 -1.60 4.68 -13.42
CA SER A 138 -2.31 3.46 -13.81
C SER A 138 -1.81 2.99 -15.19
N GLY A 139 -1.56 1.69 -15.33
CA GLY A 139 -1.01 1.12 -16.56
C GLY A 139 0.50 1.22 -16.73
N SER A 140 1.25 1.82 -15.77
CA SER A 140 2.72 1.93 -15.87
C SER A 140 3.50 0.62 -15.69
N GLY A 141 2.82 -0.51 -15.34
CA GLY A 141 3.44 -1.83 -15.22
C GLY A 141 3.66 -2.31 -13.78
N LYS A 142 3.34 -1.52 -12.74
CA LYS A 142 3.57 -1.84 -11.32
C LYS A 142 3.04 -3.21 -10.89
N SER A 143 1.75 -3.46 -11.11
CA SER A 143 1.12 -4.73 -10.70
C SER A 143 1.64 -5.91 -11.53
N THR A 144 2.08 -5.70 -12.78
CA THR A 144 2.75 -6.74 -13.56
C THR A 144 4.12 -7.07 -12.97
N LEU A 145 4.93 -6.06 -12.64
CA LEU A 145 6.21 -6.25 -11.97
C LEU A 145 6.02 -6.98 -10.63
N ALA A 146 5.06 -6.54 -9.81
CA ALA A 146 4.73 -7.22 -8.55
C ALA A 146 4.37 -8.69 -8.72
N LYS A 147 3.55 -9.02 -9.73
CA LYS A 147 3.18 -10.40 -10.06
C LYS A 147 4.37 -11.24 -10.50
N ILE A 148 5.32 -10.64 -11.22
CA ILE A 148 6.57 -11.31 -11.60
C ILE A 148 7.44 -11.57 -10.38
N LEU A 149 7.64 -10.56 -9.51
CA LEU A 149 8.37 -10.69 -8.26
C LEU A 149 7.76 -11.76 -7.35
N ALA A 150 6.43 -11.80 -7.26
CA ALA A 150 5.71 -12.84 -6.53
C ALA A 150 5.73 -14.22 -7.20
N GLY A 151 6.27 -14.34 -8.43
CA GLY A 151 6.28 -15.57 -9.22
C GLY A 151 4.88 -16.02 -9.66
N LEU A 152 3.91 -15.11 -9.74
CA LEU A 152 2.55 -15.35 -10.25
C LEU A 152 2.47 -15.23 -11.77
N VAL A 153 3.38 -14.46 -12.35
CA VAL A 153 3.55 -14.31 -13.79
C VAL A 153 5.00 -14.57 -14.12
N GLU A 154 5.24 -15.37 -15.16
CA GLU A 154 6.60 -15.59 -15.65
C GLU A 154 7.03 -14.43 -16.56
N PRO A 155 8.24 -13.89 -16.39
CA PRO A 155 8.79 -12.92 -17.31
C PRO A 155 9.07 -13.56 -18.68
N ASN A 156 9.12 -12.76 -19.74
CA ASN A 156 9.59 -13.19 -21.05
C ASN A 156 11.12 -13.08 -21.13
N GLU A 157 11.70 -12.16 -20.38
CA GLU A 157 13.15 -11.88 -20.34
C GLU A 157 13.57 -11.66 -18.89
N GLY A 158 14.84 -11.87 -18.59
CA GLY A 158 15.43 -11.68 -17.28
C GLY A 158 15.11 -12.79 -16.28
N THR A 159 15.59 -12.61 -15.08
CA THR A 159 15.47 -13.58 -13.98
C THR A 159 15.10 -12.94 -12.67
N VAL A 160 14.48 -13.73 -11.80
CA VAL A 160 14.22 -13.37 -10.41
C VAL A 160 14.78 -14.46 -9.51
N THR A 161 15.50 -14.06 -8.46
CA THR A 161 15.94 -14.97 -7.39
C THR A 161 15.24 -14.60 -6.07
N LEU A 162 15.01 -15.59 -5.23
CA LEU A 162 14.46 -15.42 -3.88
C LEU A 162 15.42 -16.09 -2.89
N GLU A 163 15.99 -15.28 -1.98
CA GLU A 163 17.04 -15.70 -1.05
C GLU A 163 18.23 -16.38 -1.77
N GLY A 164 18.66 -15.80 -2.90
CA GLY A 164 19.78 -16.27 -3.70
C GLY A 164 19.50 -17.48 -4.60
N GLU A 165 18.31 -18.08 -4.51
CA GLU A 165 17.95 -19.22 -5.35
C GLU A 165 16.99 -18.81 -6.48
N ALA A 166 17.09 -19.47 -7.64
CA ALA A 166 16.22 -19.21 -8.77
C ALA A 166 14.74 -19.28 -8.38
N TRP A 167 13.99 -18.22 -8.74
CA TRP A 167 12.57 -18.08 -8.44
C TRP A 167 11.71 -18.01 -9.69
N SER A 168 12.14 -17.26 -10.71
CA SER A 168 11.44 -17.11 -11.99
C SER A 168 12.44 -16.76 -13.09
N PRO A 169 12.35 -17.34 -14.32
CA PRO A 169 11.40 -18.39 -14.71
C PRO A 169 11.86 -19.78 -14.24
N ILE A 170 11.03 -20.48 -13.51
CA ILE A 170 11.20 -21.92 -13.18
C ILE A 170 9.84 -22.60 -13.11
N PRO A 171 9.75 -23.93 -13.36
CA PRO A 171 8.51 -24.68 -13.27
C PRO A 171 7.87 -24.58 -11.88
N GLU A 172 6.54 -24.43 -11.82
CA GLU A 172 5.79 -24.28 -10.57
C GLU A 172 6.08 -25.40 -9.55
N ARG A 173 6.29 -26.64 -10.00
CA ARG A 173 6.65 -27.75 -9.10
C ARG A 173 7.89 -27.49 -8.26
N ARG A 174 8.86 -26.69 -8.77
CA ARG A 174 10.07 -26.29 -8.04
C ARG A 174 9.83 -25.12 -7.09
N ARG A 175 8.90 -24.22 -7.43
CA ARG A 175 8.50 -23.09 -6.58
C ARG A 175 7.60 -23.50 -5.42
N ARG A 176 6.77 -24.53 -5.60
CA ARG A 176 5.66 -24.88 -4.69
C ARG A 176 6.07 -24.99 -3.24
N SER A 177 7.20 -25.62 -2.92
CA SER A 177 7.72 -25.74 -1.54
C SER A 177 8.16 -24.41 -0.94
N ARG A 178 8.48 -23.42 -1.77
CA ARG A 178 9.00 -22.10 -1.39
C ARG A 178 7.93 -21.00 -1.47
N ARG A 179 6.73 -21.29 -1.96
CA ARG A 179 5.62 -20.34 -2.06
C ARG A 179 5.29 -19.65 -0.72
N GLN A 180 5.52 -20.33 0.39
CA GLN A 180 5.33 -19.76 1.72
C GLN A 180 6.27 -18.58 2.02
N LYS A 181 7.43 -18.49 1.35
CA LYS A 181 8.43 -17.44 1.58
C LYS A 181 8.04 -16.08 1.01
N ILE A 182 7.13 -16.06 0.03
CA ILE A 182 6.59 -14.84 -0.53
C ILE A 182 5.07 -14.90 -0.53
N GLN A 183 4.45 -13.89 0.03
CA GLN A 183 2.99 -13.79 0.16
C GLN A 183 2.51 -12.46 -0.41
N VAL A 184 1.26 -12.45 -0.88
CA VAL A 184 0.65 -11.28 -1.53
C VAL A 184 -0.60 -10.86 -0.75
N VAL A 185 -0.70 -9.57 -0.50
CA VAL A 185 -1.92 -8.90 -0.01
C VAL A 185 -2.43 -7.99 -1.11
N SER A 186 -3.63 -8.26 -1.60
CA SER A 186 -4.26 -7.54 -2.71
C SER A 186 -5.15 -6.39 -2.21
N GLN A 187 -5.52 -5.51 -3.13
CA GLN A 187 -6.40 -4.37 -2.92
C GLN A 187 -7.77 -4.76 -2.35
N ASP A 188 -8.37 -5.83 -2.87
CA ASP A 188 -9.66 -6.35 -2.39
C ASP A 188 -9.46 -7.70 -1.68
N PRO A 189 -9.45 -7.70 -0.34
CA PRO A 189 -9.31 -8.93 0.44
C PRO A 189 -10.46 -9.92 0.22
N ILE A 190 -11.70 -9.41 0.05
CA ILE A 190 -12.89 -10.28 -0.07
C ILE A 190 -12.80 -11.17 -1.30
N SER A 191 -12.34 -10.64 -2.43
CA SER A 191 -12.22 -11.44 -3.66
C SER A 191 -11.27 -12.63 -3.50
N SER A 192 -10.39 -12.59 -2.49
CA SER A 192 -9.42 -13.63 -2.19
C SER A 192 -9.84 -14.59 -1.09
N PHE A 193 -11.01 -14.36 -0.43
CA PHE A 193 -11.52 -15.20 0.65
C PHE A 193 -12.61 -16.15 0.14
N ASP A 194 -12.63 -17.40 0.62
CA ASP A 194 -13.82 -18.24 0.46
C ASP A 194 -14.92 -17.68 1.38
N PRO A 195 -16.06 -17.23 0.84
CA PRO A 195 -17.13 -16.60 1.64
C PRO A 195 -17.76 -17.52 2.68
N ARG A 196 -17.55 -18.84 2.56
CA ARG A 196 -18.02 -19.86 3.51
C ARG A 196 -17.07 -20.06 4.69
N TYR A 197 -15.87 -19.47 4.64
CA TYR A 197 -14.87 -19.63 5.68
C TYR A 197 -15.06 -18.58 6.77
N SER A 198 -14.79 -18.99 8.01
CA SER A 198 -14.57 -18.05 9.11
C SER A 198 -13.16 -17.47 9.03
N VAL A 199 -12.91 -16.38 9.74
CA VAL A 199 -11.59 -15.73 9.84
C VAL A 199 -10.51 -16.76 10.20
N SER A 200 -10.75 -17.63 11.19
CA SER A 200 -9.78 -18.67 11.57
C SER A 200 -9.48 -19.64 10.44
N LYS A 201 -10.48 -20.01 9.63
CA LYS A 201 -10.27 -20.90 8.47
C LYS A 201 -9.47 -20.21 7.37
N ILE A 202 -9.71 -18.92 7.13
CA ILE A 202 -8.97 -18.10 6.15
C ILE A 202 -7.50 -18.00 6.55
N ILE A 203 -7.20 -17.65 7.80
CA ILE A 203 -5.82 -17.55 8.30
C ILE A 203 -5.14 -18.93 8.30
N ALA A 204 -5.86 -19.99 8.61
CA ALA A 204 -5.34 -21.36 8.64
C ALA A 204 -5.07 -21.97 7.25
N GLU A 205 -5.65 -21.40 6.17
CA GLU A 205 -5.56 -21.97 4.82
C GLU A 205 -4.11 -22.21 4.37
N PRO A 206 -3.21 -21.22 4.37
CA PRO A 206 -1.83 -21.40 3.94
C PRO A 206 -1.02 -22.33 4.86
N LEU A 207 -1.39 -22.44 6.14
CA LEU A 207 -0.78 -23.38 7.07
C LEU A 207 -1.14 -24.84 6.74
N LYS A 208 -2.41 -25.10 6.38
CA LYS A 208 -2.88 -26.43 6.00
C LYS A 208 -2.22 -26.95 4.72
N VAL A 209 -1.95 -26.07 3.77
CA VAL A 209 -1.28 -26.44 2.50
C VAL A 209 0.13 -27.00 2.76
N GLN A 210 0.81 -26.58 3.81
CA GLN A 210 2.14 -27.07 4.16
C GLN A 210 2.17 -28.50 4.70
N LYS A 211 1.04 -29.04 5.19
CA LYS A 211 0.88 -30.41 5.71
C LYS A 211 1.86 -30.80 6.83
N LYS A 212 2.53 -29.84 7.48
CA LYS A 212 3.53 -30.09 8.52
C LYS A 212 3.05 -29.75 9.93
N TYR A 213 1.88 -29.09 10.05
CA TYR A 213 1.34 -28.65 11.33
C TYR A 213 0.20 -29.53 11.80
N THR A 214 0.15 -29.79 13.10
CA THR A 214 -1.01 -30.40 13.78
C THR A 214 -2.16 -29.41 13.89
N LYS A 215 -3.36 -29.90 14.27
CA LYS A 215 -4.53 -29.01 14.46
C LYS A 215 -4.30 -27.97 15.56
N ASP A 216 -3.64 -28.35 16.65
CA ASP A 216 -3.38 -27.45 17.77
C ASP A 216 -2.32 -26.40 17.44
N GLU A 217 -1.29 -26.77 16.67
CA GLU A 217 -0.32 -25.80 16.14
C GLU A 217 -0.96 -24.80 15.18
N ILE A 218 -1.85 -25.27 14.31
CA ILE A 218 -2.59 -24.36 13.43
C ILE A 218 -3.44 -23.38 14.25
N ARG A 219 -4.16 -23.85 15.27
CA ARG A 219 -4.97 -22.99 16.13
C ARG A 219 -4.10 -21.93 16.82
N ARG A 220 -3.01 -22.33 17.43
CA ARG A 220 -2.07 -21.41 18.08
C ARG A 220 -1.54 -20.36 17.10
N LYS A 221 -1.13 -20.78 15.87
CA LYS A 221 -0.64 -19.84 14.84
C LYS A 221 -1.72 -18.88 14.35
N VAL A 222 -2.97 -19.30 14.31
CA VAL A 222 -4.11 -18.41 14.01
C VAL A 222 -4.26 -17.36 15.09
N ASP A 223 -4.22 -17.76 16.37
CA ASP A 223 -4.31 -16.83 17.51
C ASP A 223 -3.13 -15.82 17.50
N GLU A 224 -1.89 -16.32 17.29
CA GLU A 224 -0.70 -15.48 17.14
C GLU A 224 -0.80 -14.50 15.97
N SER A 225 -1.40 -14.93 14.85
CA SER A 225 -1.60 -14.07 13.68
C SER A 225 -2.66 -13.00 13.93
N LEU A 226 -3.73 -13.31 14.67
CA LEU A 226 -4.74 -12.32 15.07
C LEU A 226 -4.14 -11.28 16.01
N ASP A 227 -3.37 -11.72 17.02
CA ASP A 227 -2.65 -10.83 17.94
C ASP A 227 -1.68 -9.92 17.19
N LEU A 228 -0.95 -10.46 16.21
CA LEU A 228 0.02 -9.70 15.40
C LEU A 228 -0.63 -8.56 14.62
N VAL A 229 -1.85 -8.79 14.11
CA VAL A 229 -2.61 -7.75 13.38
C VAL A 229 -3.56 -6.96 14.27
N GLN A 230 -3.46 -7.10 15.60
CA GLN A 230 -4.25 -6.38 16.59
C GLN A 230 -5.77 -6.57 16.38
N LEU A 231 -6.19 -7.79 16.04
CA LEU A 231 -7.59 -8.19 15.99
C LEU A 231 -7.91 -9.07 17.21
N PRO A 232 -8.98 -8.75 17.97
CA PRO A 232 -9.44 -9.61 19.06
C PRO A 232 -9.71 -11.05 18.57
N ARG A 233 -9.32 -12.05 19.39
CA ARG A 233 -9.45 -13.46 19.04
C ARG A 233 -10.90 -13.90 18.84
N GLU A 234 -11.87 -13.19 19.40
CA GLU A 234 -13.30 -13.43 19.18
C GLU A 234 -13.72 -13.32 17.72
N TYR A 235 -12.97 -12.57 16.90
CA TYR A 235 -13.21 -12.48 15.46
C TYR A 235 -12.89 -13.78 14.71
N ALA A 236 -12.20 -14.74 15.33
CA ALA A 236 -11.81 -16.01 14.70
C ALA A 236 -13.00 -16.76 14.08
N ASP A 237 -14.18 -16.70 14.72
CA ASP A 237 -15.40 -17.39 14.29
C ASP A 237 -16.31 -16.53 13.39
N TYR A 238 -15.95 -15.27 13.15
CA TYR A 238 -16.77 -14.38 12.30
C TYR A 238 -16.60 -14.72 10.82
N SER A 239 -17.70 -14.54 10.08
CA SER A 239 -17.65 -14.52 8.63
C SER A 239 -17.01 -13.22 8.14
N PRO A 240 -16.20 -13.22 7.06
CA PRO A 240 -15.61 -12.02 6.48
C PRO A 240 -16.61 -10.91 6.15
N ASN A 241 -17.85 -11.29 5.82
CA ASN A 241 -18.90 -10.33 5.48
C ASN A 241 -19.36 -9.47 6.67
N ARG A 242 -19.11 -9.93 7.90
CA ARG A 242 -19.45 -9.18 9.14
C ARG A 242 -18.34 -8.17 9.54
N LEU A 243 -17.21 -8.19 8.86
CA LEU A 243 -16.06 -7.35 9.16
C LEU A 243 -16.13 -6.02 8.40
N SER A 244 -15.58 -4.96 8.99
CA SER A 244 -15.30 -3.71 8.29
C SER A 244 -14.19 -3.87 7.25
N GLY A 245 -14.02 -2.89 6.35
CA GLY A 245 -12.93 -2.91 5.35
C GLY A 245 -11.54 -3.05 5.97
N GLY A 246 -11.26 -2.28 7.02
CA GLY A 246 -9.97 -2.35 7.73
C GLY A 246 -9.77 -3.68 8.47
N GLN A 247 -10.84 -4.26 9.05
CA GLN A 247 -10.76 -5.58 9.68
C GLN A 247 -10.49 -6.68 8.64
N ARG A 248 -11.13 -6.62 7.48
CA ARG A 248 -10.85 -7.54 6.36
C ARG A 248 -9.40 -7.45 5.91
N GLN A 249 -8.87 -6.23 5.81
CA GLN A 249 -7.48 -6.01 5.44
C GLN A 249 -6.52 -6.60 6.47
N ARG A 250 -6.80 -6.44 7.77
CA ARG A 250 -6.04 -7.07 8.84
C ARG A 250 -6.07 -8.60 8.74
N VAL A 251 -7.22 -9.21 8.41
CA VAL A 251 -7.33 -10.66 8.19
C VAL A 251 -6.50 -11.11 6.99
N ALA A 252 -6.48 -10.34 5.88
CA ALA A 252 -5.64 -10.66 4.72
C ALA A 252 -4.14 -10.60 5.06
N ILE A 253 -3.72 -9.59 5.83
CA ILE A 253 -2.35 -9.48 6.34
C ILE A 253 -2.03 -10.64 7.28
N ALA A 254 -2.93 -10.98 8.22
CA ALA A 254 -2.76 -12.12 9.13
C ALA A 254 -2.59 -13.43 8.37
N ARG A 255 -3.43 -13.70 7.35
CA ARG A 255 -3.31 -14.87 6.47
C ARG A 255 -1.96 -14.94 5.79
N ALA A 256 -1.48 -13.82 5.23
CA ALA A 256 -0.20 -13.76 4.55
C ALA A 256 0.97 -14.03 5.53
N LEU A 257 0.90 -13.48 6.74
CA LEU A 257 1.96 -13.60 7.75
C LEU A 257 1.95 -14.92 8.53
N ALA A 258 0.84 -15.66 8.53
CA ALA A 258 0.71 -16.92 9.28
C ALA A 258 1.80 -17.96 8.96
N VAL A 259 2.35 -17.92 7.74
CA VAL A 259 3.42 -18.81 7.27
C VAL A 259 4.84 -18.27 7.49
N ASN A 260 4.98 -17.10 8.15
CA ASN A 260 6.25 -16.39 8.35
C ASN A 260 7.01 -16.19 7.03
N PRO A 261 6.46 -15.42 6.09
CA PRO A 261 7.10 -15.17 4.81
C PRO A 261 8.39 -14.33 4.98
N ALA A 262 9.35 -14.50 4.06
CA ALA A 262 10.49 -13.59 3.94
C ALA A 262 10.11 -12.28 3.25
N VAL A 263 9.16 -12.34 2.30
CA VAL A 263 8.70 -11.20 1.50
C VAL A 263 7.18 -11.10 1.52
N LEU A 264 6.68 -9.89 1.75
CA LEU A 264 5.28 -9.51 1.61
C LEU A 264 5.12 -8.54 0.44
N VAL A 265 4.30 -8.89 -0.54
CA VAL A 265 3.92 -8.00 -1.64
C VAL A 265 2.55 -7.39 -1.33
N ALA A 266 2.51 -6.09 -1.10
CA ALA A 266 1.30 -5.32 -0.82
C ALA A 266 0.91 -4.55 -2.10
N ASP A 267 0.03 -5.13 -2.93
CA ASP A 267 -0.42 -4.53 -4.19
C ASP A 267 -1.70 -3.72 -3.93
N GLU A 268 -1.54 -2.40 -3.84
CA GLU A 268 -2.61 -1.43 -3.51
C GLU A 268 -3.40 -1.78 -2.23
N ALA A 269 -2.74 -2.40 -1.27
CA ALA A 269 -3.36 -2.99 -0.08
C ALA A 269 -4.12 -2.00 0.83
N VAL A 270 -3.96 -0.69 0.66
CA VAL A 270 -4.61 0.34 1.48
C VAL A 270 -5.45 1.33 0.67
N SER A 271 -5.47 1.24 -0.65
CA SER A 271 -6.06 2.26 -1.53
C SER A 271 -7.59 2.36 -1.45
N ALA A 272 -8.27 1.28 -1.05
CA ALA A 272 -9.73 1.23 -0.90
C ALA A 272 -10.23 1.59 0.52
N LEU A 273 -9.32 1.99 1.42
CA LEU A 273 -9.62 2.31 2.80
C LEU A 273 -9.73 3.82 2.99
N ASP A 274 -10.57 4.25 3.94
CA ASP A 274 -10.56 5.63 4.37
C ASP A 274 -9.23 6.00 5.05
N VAL A 275 -8.90 7.31 5.04
CA VAL A 275 -7.60 7.83 5.49
C VAL A 275 -7.24 7.37 6.92
N SER A 276 -8.22 7.31 7.83
CA SER A 276 -7.96 6.94 9.22
C SER A 276 -7.64 5.46 9.38
N ILE A 277 -8.33 4.60 8.63
CA ILE A 277 -8.05 3.15 8.60
C ILE A 277 -6.75 2.86 7.84
N GLN A 278 -6.52 3.56 6.74
CA GLN A 278 -5.25 3.50 6.01
C GLN A 278 -4.06 3.79 6.93
N ALA A 279 -4.11 4.88 7.73
CA ALA A 279 -3.10 5.23 8.71
C ALA A 279 -2.83 4.09 9.71
N GLN A 280 -3.89 3.47 10.25
CA GLN A 280 -3.77 2.34 11.16
C GLN A 280 -3.12 1.12 10.52
N ILE A 281 -3.39 0.83 9.25
CA ILE A 281 -2.76 -0.29 8.53
C ILE A 281 -1.28 0.00 8.23
N LEU A 282 -0.92 1.25 7.90
CA LEU A 282 0.47 1.64 7.69
C LEU A 282 1.28 1.52 8.98
N ASP A 283 0.77 2.03 10.10
CA ASP A 283 1.39 1.88 11.41
C ASP A 283 1.53 0.40 11.81
N LEU A 284 0.49 -0.42 11.54
CA LEU A 284 0.52 -1.86 11.77
C LEU A 284 1.62 -2.55 10.94
N LEU A 285 1.77 -2.22 9.66
CA LEU A 285 2.82 -2.78 8.80
C LEU A 285 4.21 -2.43 9.33
N ALA A 286 4.42 -1.21 9.84
CA ALA A 286 5.66 -0.81 10.47
C ALA A 286 5.95 -1.60 11.75
N ASP A 287 4.94 -1.80 12.62
CA ASP A 287 5.04 -2.64 13.82
C ASP A 287 5.39 -4.10 13.49
N ILE A 288 4.74 -4.66 12.47
CA ILE A 288 4.99 -6.02 11.99
C ILE A 288 6.43 -6.14 11.46
N GLN A 289 6.85 -5.19 10.62
CA GLN A 289 8.18 -5.21 10.03
C GLN A 289 9.28 -5.12 11.09
N ALA A 290 9.13 -4.26 12.09
CA ALA A 290 10.07 -4.15 13.20
C ALA A 290 10.20 -5.46 14.01
N LYS A 291 9.09 -6.21 14.17
CA LYS A 291 9.06 -7.49 14.88
C LYS A 291 9.59 -8.67 14.06
N THR A 292 9.27 -8.72 12.77
CA THR A 292 9.48 -9.90 11.92
C THR A 292 10.64 -9.75 10.94
N GLN A 293 11.04 -8.52 10.67
CA GLN A 293 12.03 -8.15 9.64
C GLN A 293 11.65 -8.66 8.24
N VAL A 294 10.35 -8.78 7.95
CA VAL A 294 9.86 -9.12 6.63
C VAL A 294 10.22 -8.02 5.62
N GLY A 295 10.72 -8.40 4.44
CA GLY A 295 10.87 -7.46 3.33
C GLY A 295 9.51 -7.14 2.72
N ILE A 296 9.22 -5.88 2.42
CA ILE A 296 7.93 -5.46 1.88
C ILE A 296 8.12 -4.83 0.50
N VAL A 297 7.43 -5.35 -0.52
CA VAL A 297 7.20 -4.65 -1.79
C VAL A 297 5.85 -3.96 -1.67
N PHE A 298 5.86 -2.64 -1.61
CA PHE A 298 4.65 -1.84 -1.38
C PHE A 298 4.30 -1.04 -2.63
N ILE A 299 3.16 -1.36 -3.25
CA ILE A 299 2.67 -0.68 -4.45
C ILE A 299 1.50 0.21 -4.09
N SER A 300 1.59 1.47 -4.49
CA SER A 300 0.50 2.43 -4.35
C SER A 300 0.57 3.47 -5.47
N HIS A 301 -0.58 4.05 -5.79
CA HIS A 301 -0.65 5.27 -6.59
C HIS A 301 -0.60 6.53 -5.72
N ASP A 302 -0.71 6.39 -4.39
CA ASP A 302 -0.56 7.49 -3.43
C ASP A 302 0.92 7.67 -3.05
N LEU A 303 1.53 8.73 -3.58
CA LEU A 303 2.94 9.04 -3.36
C LEU A 303 3.23 9.42 -1.91
N GLY A 304 2.29 10.06 -1.21
CA GLY A 304 2.42 10.41 0.20
C GLY A 304 2.54 9.18 1.08
N VAL A 305 1.70 8.16 0.81
CA VAL A 305 1.75 6.87 1.48
C VAL A 305 3.09 6.17 1.25
N VAL A 306 3.56 6.12 0.00
CA VAL A 306 4.85 5.50 -0.31
C VAL A 306 6.01 6.27 0.31
N HIS A 307 6.01 7.61 0.27
CA HIS A 307 7.00 8.43 0.94
C HIS A 307 7.08 8.16 2.45
N HIS A 308 5.93 7.89 3.08
CA HIS A 308 5.85 7.61 4.50
C HIS A 308 6.45 6.25 4.90
N ILE A 309 6.14 5.17 4.14
CA ILE A 309 6.46 3.79 4.55
C ILE A 309 7.75 3.24 3.92
N ALA A 310 8.15 3.73 2.73
CA ALA A 310 9.24 3.14 1.96
C ALA A 310 10.64 3.58 2.44
N ASP A 311 11.61 2.68 2.31
CA ASP A 311 13.03 2.95 2.49
C ASP A 311 13.71 3.25 1.16
N GLN A 312 13.24 2.58 0.09
CA GLN A 312 13.63 2.83 -1.30
C GLN A 312 12.38 2.96 -2.16
N VAL A 313 12.45 3.76 -3.20
CA VAL A 313 11.34 3.98 -4.14
C VAL A 313 11.79 3.74 -5.57
N ILE A 314 10.90 3.10 -6.33
CA ILE A 314 11.00 2.95 -7.77
C ILE A 314 9.82 3.67 -8.42
N VAL A 315 10.12 4.55 -9.38
CA VAL A 315 9.12 5.25 -10.20
C VAL A 315 9.02 4.54 -11.56
N MET A 316 7.83 4.04 -11.89
CA MET A 316 7.58 3.36 -13.15
C MET A 316 6.77 4.22 -14.13
N LYS A 317 7.18 4.20 -15.38
CA LYS A 317 6.46 4.82 -16.52
C LYS A 317 6.57 3.94 -17.75
N ASP A 318 5.45 3.68 -18.42
CA ASP A 318 5.40 2.94 -19.69
C ASP A 318 6.21 1.62 -19.65
N GLY A 319 6.09 0.88 -18.54
CA GLY A 319 6.78 -0.40 -18.31
C GLY A 319 8.25 -0.30 -17.88
N ARG A 320 8.81 0.90 -17.76
CA ARG A 320 10.23 1.11 -17.39
C ARG A 320 10.36 1.74 -16.01
N ILE A 321 11.45 1.41 -15.33
CA ILE A 321 11.91 2.16 -14.16
C ILE A 321 12.60 3.41 -14.67
N VAL A 322 12.04 4.59 -14.35
CA VAL A 322 12.56 5.88 -14.82
C VAL A 322 13.37 6.62 -13.76
N GLU A 323 13.12 6.32 -12.49
CA GLU A 323 13.86 6.87 -11.36
C GLU A 323 13.78 5.90 -10.17
N SER A 324 14.84 5.83 -9.38
CA SER A 324 14.89 5.06 -8.14
C SER A 324 15.81 5.72 -7.13
N GLY A 325 15.58 5.49 -5.84
CA GLY A 325 16.43 6.00 -4.78
C GLY A 325 15.71 6.16 -3.45
N ASP A 326 16.36 6.87 -2.53
CA ASP A 326 15.77 7.26 -1.24
C ASP A 326 14.51 8.09 -1.46
N PRO A 327 13.40 7.85 -0.70
CA PRO A 327 12.16 8.60 -0.86
C PRO A 327 12.32 10.11 -0.75
N ASP A 328 13.13 10.61 0.19
CA ASP A 328 13.33 12.05 0.34
C ASP A 328 14.06 12.66 -0.86
N GLN A 329 14.97 11.89 -1.48
CA GLN A 329 15.62 12.32 -2.71
C GLN A 329 14.65 12.34 -3.89
N VAL A 330 13.92 11.22 -4.10
CA VAL A 330 13.01 11.06 -5.25
C VAL A 330 11.84 12.04 -5.19
N PHE A 331 11.27 12.28 -3.99
CA PHE A 331 10.07 13.13 -3.88
C PHE A 331 10.40 14.61 -3.67
N ASN A 332 11.50 14.97 -2.99
CA ASN A 332 11.85 16.36 -2.75
C ASN A 332 12.81 16.95 -3.80
N LYS A 333 13.61 16.11 -4.47
CA LYS A 333 14.60 16.52 -5.48
C LYS A 333 14.57 15.59 -6.71
N PRO A 334 13.39 15.39 -7.34
CA PRO A 334 13.26 14.50 -8.48
C PRO A 334 14.19 14.89 -9.64
N SER A 335 14.88 13.92 -10.20
CA SER A 335 15.76 14.11 -11.35
C SER A 335 14.99 13.99 -12.67
N HIS A 336 14.14 12.95 -12.79
CA HIS A 336 13.45 12.62 -14.02
C HIS A 336 12.24 13.55 -14.30
N PRO A 337 12.05 14.06 -15.53
CA PRO A 337 10.93 14.96 -15.85
C PRO A 337 9.55 14.38 -15.57
N TYR A 338 9.38 13.07 -15.70
CA TYR A 338 8.12 12.40 -15.39
C TYR A 338 7.83 12.43 -13.88
N THR A 339 8.82 12.15 -13.04
CA THR A 339 8.68 12.19 -11.57
C THR A 339 8.29 13.59 -11.11
N LYS A 340 8.94 14.65 -11.69
CA LYS A 340 8.57 16.05 -11.43
C LYS A 340 7.10 16.33 -11.73
N ARG A 341 6.61 15.86 -12.89
CA ARG A 341 5.20 16.02 -13.28
C ARG A 341 4.26 15.23 -12.40
N LEU A 342 4.65 14.00 -12.03
CA LEU A 342 3.87 13.13 -11.16
C LEU A 342 3.65 13.78 -9.78
N ILE A 343 4.71 14.33 -9.20
CA ILE A 343 4.66 15.03 -7.91
C ILE A 343 3.87 16.35 -8.03
N ALA A 344 4.09 17.13 -9.08
CA ALA A 344 3.38 18.39 -9.30
C ALA A 344 1.86 18.22 -9.53
N ALA A 345 1.43 17.02 -9.91
CA ALA A 345 0.02 16.69 -10.10
C ALA A 345 -0.72 16.31 -8.81
N LEU A 346 0.01 16.17 -7.68
CA LEU A 346 -0.60 15.84 -6.40
C LEU A 346 -1.32 17.07 -5.82
N PRO A 347 -2.57 16.91 -5.36
CA PRO A 347 -3.21 17.93 -4.57
C PRO A 347 -2.45 18.07 -3.24
N THR A 348 -2.16 19.30 -2.85
CA THR A 348 -1.50 19.61 -1.56
C THR A 348 -2.46 20.33 -0.64
N ILE A 349 -2.43 19.98 0.65
CA ILE A 349 -3.08 20.81 1.67
C ILE A 349 -2.22 22.07 1.80
N PRO A 350 -2.79 23.29 1.61
CA PRO A 350 -2.05 24.52 1.80
C PRO A 350 -1.48 24.58 3.24
N VAL A 351 -0.18 24.72 3.38
CA VAL A 351 0.46 24.95 4.69
C VAL A 351 0.58 26.45 4.88
N GLU A 352 0.17 26.96 6.05
CA GLU A 352 0.34 28.38 6.39
C GLU A 352 1.76 28.85 6.04
N GLY A 353 1.84 29.95 5.24
CA GLY A 353 3.09 30.64 4.91
C GLY A 353 3.77 30.27 3.57
N ARG A 354 3.18 29.40 2.74
CA ARG A 354 3.61 29.23 1.35
C ARG A 354 2.46 29.52 0.38
N MET A 355 2.51 30.70 -0.22
CA MET A 355 1.72 30.94 -1.43
C MET A 355 2.15 29.94 -2.52
N PRO A 356 1.20 29.38 -3.30
CA PRO A 356 1.55 28.55 -4.44
C PRO A 356 2.40 29.37 -5.42
N ARG A 357 3.54 28.80 -5.80
CA ARG A 357 4.38 29.33 -6.89
C ARG A 357 3.86 28.86 -8.23
#